data_378311872645fef6d523c84e173c411b
#
_entry.id   378311872645fef6d523c84e173c411b
#
_cell.length_a   1.000
_cell.length_b   1.000
_cell.length_c   1.000
_cell.angle_alpha   90.00
_cell.angle_beta   90.00
_cell.angle_gamma   90.00
#
_symmetry.space_group_name_H-M   'P 1'
#
loop_
_entity.id
_entity.type
_entity.pdbx_description
1 polymer ?
#
loop_
_entity_poly.entity_id
_entity_poly.type
_entity_poly.pdbx_seq_one_letter_code
_entity_poly.pdbx_strand_id
1 'polypeptide(L)'
;MTDPTNPPKIRDVARLAGVSVATVSRALSNPAIVSEQARIAVEKAVAETGYTVNLMARNLRQQQVGAVLALVPNLANPFFSEILAGISDTLRAEGLSLLVLDTLRTDPDTPNGGIRSYLSRSRADGVIVLDGTLDPALFAHGSCPPLVQACEWIEGLAGPRVLADNETGARLAIEHLLGLGHRDIVHLTGPTQNTLSISRAAGVDAALAAAGLP
;
A
#
# COMPACT_ATOMS: atom_id res chain seq x y z
N MET A 1 26.41 -32.31 -7.52
CA MET A 1 26.24 -31.33 -8.60
C MET A 1 24.74 -31.23 -8.86
N THR A 2 24.12 -30.15 -8.49
CA THR A 2 22.70 -29.87 -8.78
C THR A 2 22.60 -29.41 -10.24
N ASP A 3 21.71 -30.07 -10.99
CA ASP A 3 21.41 -29.71 -12.37
C ASP A 3 20.91 -28.26 -12.42
N PRO A 4 21.57 -27.33 -13.14
CA PRO A 4 21.20 -25.93 -13.20
C PRO A 4 19.82 -25.67 -13.83
N THR A 5 19.22 -26.69 -14.42
CA THR A 5 17.88 -26.59 -15.06
C THR A 5 16.71 -26.87 -14.13
N ASN A 6 16.95 -27.37 -12.90
CA ASN A 6 15.88 -27.72 -11.97
C ASN A 6 16.13 -27.07 -10.59
N PRO A 7 15.43 -25.96 -10.24
CA PRO A 7 15.63 -25.28 -8.97
C PRO A 7 15.35 -26.23 -7.79
N PRO A 8 16.14 -26.11 -6.69
CA PRO A 8 15.99 -26.98 -5.53
C PRO A 8 14.58 -26.90 -4.95
N LYS A 9 14.05 -28.04 -4.53
CA LYS A 9 12.71 -28.17 -3.97
C LYS A 9 12.78 -28.40 -2.46
N ILE A 10 11.74 -28.09 -1.74
CA ILE A 10 11.64 -28.35 -0.29
C ILE A 10 11.94 -29.79 0.09
N ARG A 11 11.68 -30.74 -0.82
CA ARG A 11 12.02 -32.18 -0.64
C ARG A 11 13.52 -32.44 -0.62
N ASP A 12 14.30 -31.64 -1.33
CA ASP A 12 15.76 -31.77 -1.35
C ASP A 12 16.36 -31.31 -0.05
N VAL A 13 15.82 -30.19 0.51
CA VAL A 13 16.16 -29.70 1.86
C VAL A 13 15.81 -30.77 2.92
N ALA A 14 14.60 -31.33 2.85
CA ALA A 14 14.14 -32.35 3.79
C ALA A 14 15.04 -33.59 3.79
N ARG A 15 15.43 -34.08 2.60
CA ARG A 15 16.34 -35.20 2.43
C ARG A 15 17.73 -34.89 3.01
N LEU A 16 18.27 -33.71 2.73
CA LEU A 16 19.60 -33.31 3.21
C LEU A 16 19.63 -33.06 4.73
N ALA A 17 18.59 -32.46 5.27
CA ALA A 17 18.44 -32.20 6.70
C ALA A 17 18.02 -33.44 7.52
N GLY A 18 17.66 -34.55 6.89
CA GLY A 18 17.20 -35.79 7.57
C GLY A 18 15.87 -35.63 8.30
N VAL A 19 15.00 -34.72 7.85
CA VAL A 19 13.69 -34.42 8.49
C VAL A 19 12.54 -34.48 7.48
N SER A 20 11.31 -34.48 7.98
CA SER A 20 10.14 -34.44 7.11
C SER A 20 9.98 -33.10 6.40
N VAL A 21 9.32 -33.10 5.23
CA VAL A 21 8.95 -31.85 4.51
C VAL A 21 8.12 -30.93 5.41
N ALA A 22 7.25 -31.50 6.25
CA ALA A 22 6.47 -30.73 7.21
C ALA A 22 7.36 -30.05 8.28
N THR A 23 8.42 -30.70 8.72
CA THR A 23 9.40 -30.14 9.66
C THR A 23 10.18 -29.00 8.99
N VAL A 24 10.63 -29.16 7.74
CA VAL A 24 11.27 -28.08 6.97
C VAL A 24 10.34 -26.89 6.83
N SER A 25 9.09 -27.14 6.42
CA SER A 25 8.09 -26.05 6.27
C SER A 25 7.89 -25.29 7.56
N ARG A 26 7.79 -25.98 8.72
CA ARG A 26 7.64 -25.34 10.04
C ARG A 26 8.90 -24.59 10.44
N ALA A 27 10.08 -25.16 10.25
CA ALA A 27 11.35 -24.50 10.57
C ALA A 27 11.52 -23.18 9.80
N LEU A 28 11.06 -23.12 8.53
CA LEU A 28 11.14 -21.93 7.69
C LEU A 28 10.02 -20.90 7.96
N SER A 29 8.85 -21.33 8.46
CA SER A 29 7.72 -20.43 8.70
C SER A 29 7.61 -19.96 10.16
N ASN A 30 7.92 -20.82 11.12
CA ASN A 30 7.91 -20.52 12.54
C ASN A 30 9.00 -21.36 13.24
N PRO A 31 10.24 -20.87 13.28
CA PRO A 31 11.38 -21.59 13.85
C PRO A 31 11.20 -22.00 15.31
N ALA A 32 10.37 -21.26 16.07
CA ALA A 32 10.15 -21.49 17.51
C ALA A 32 9.41 -22.81 17.83
N ILE A 33 8.71 -23.41 16.86
CA ILE A 33 7.90 -24.62 17.08
C ILE A 33 8.62 -25.92 16.70
N VAL A 34 9.89 -25.83 16.30
CA VAL A 34 10.73 -27.00 15.99
C VAL A 34 11.88 -27.11 16.98
N SER A 35 12.43 -28.31 17.15
CA SER A 35 13.61 -28.48 18.00
C SER A 35 14.81 -27.72 17.44
N GLU A 36 15.69 -27.24 18.32
CA GLU A 36 16.92 -26.53 17.96
C GLU A 36 17.77 -27.36 16.97
N GLN A 37 17.89 -28.68 17.20
CA GLN A 37 18.63 -29.58 16.33
C GLN A 37 18.03 -29.63 14.90
N ALA A 38 16.69 -29.69 14.79
CA ALA A 38 16.02 -29.69 13.49
C ALA A 38 16.15 -28.34 12.79
N ARG A 39 16.11 -27.24 13.52
CA ARG A 39 16.30 -25.89 12.99
C ARG A 39 17.69 -25.74 12.36
N ILE A 40 18.74 -26.08 13.10
CA ILE A 40 20.13 -26.02 12.63
C ILE A 40 20.33 -26.90 11.38
N ALA A 41 19.80 -28.14 11.40
CA ALA A 41 19.92 -29.08 10.27
C ALA A 41 19.22 -28.50 9.01
N VAL A 42 18.05 -27.88 9.16
CA VAL A 42 17.31 -27.26 8.05
C VAL A 42 18.04 -26.03 7.52
N GLU A 43 18.53 -25.13 8.40
CA GLU A 43 19.28 -23.94 7.99
C GLU A 43 20.52 -24.29 7.19
N LYS A 44 21.28 -25.31 7.63
CA LYS A 44 22.44 -25.84 6.90
C LYS A 44 22.05 -26.40 5.54
N ALA A 45 21.00 -27.21 5.48
CA ALA A 45 20.52 -27.81 4.23
C ALA A 45 20.01 -26.75 3.24
N VAL A 46 19.36 -25.68 3.72
CA VAL A 46 18.95 -24.54 2.88
C VAL A 46 20.15 -23.81 2.30
N ALA A 47 21.18 -23.54 3.11
CA ALA A 47 22.41 -22.90 2.64
C ALA A 47 23.15 -23.76 1.58
N GLU A 48 23.21 -25.08 1.79
CA GLU A 48 23.88 -26.01 0.88
C GLU A 48 23.11 -26.22 -0.43
N THR A 49 21.76 -26.25 -0.38
CA THR A 49 20.94 -26.48 -1.57
C THR A 49 20.66 -25.20 -2.36
N GLY A 50 20.84 -24.01 -1.75
CA GLY A 50 20.40 -22.74 -2.33
C GLY A 50 18.87 -22.62 -2.42
N TYR A 51 18.12 -23.41 -1.64
CA TYR A 51 16.67 -23.40 -1.67
C TYR A 51 16.12 -22.05 -1.19
N THR A 52 15.24 -21.47 -2.00
CA THR A 52 14.45 -20.29 -1.62
C THR A 52 12.99 -20.67 -1.42
N VAL A 53 12.36 -20.13 -0.38
CA VAL A 53 10.94 -20.39 -0.11
C VAL A 53 10.11 -19.91 -1.30
N ASN A 54 9.36 -20.81 -1.92
CA ASN A 54 8.41 -20.42 -2.96
C ASN A 54 7.20 -19.73 -2.30
N LEU A 55 7.24 -18.39 -2.29
CA LEU A 55 6.18 -17.56 -1.72
C LEU A 55 4.85 -17.78 -2.43
N MET A 56 4.84 -18.01 -3.75
CA MET A 56 3.62 -18.29 -4.51
C MET A 56 2.93 -19.56 -4.02
N ALA A 57 3.71 -20.65 -3.80
CA ALA A 57 3.16 -21.90 -3.28
C ALA A 57 2.68 -21.80 -1.83
N ARG A 58 3.28 -20.91 -1.03
CA ARG A 58 2.85 -20.59 0.33
C ARG A 58 1.54 -19.79 0.28
N ASN A 59 1.51 -18.73 -0.48
CA ASN A 59 0.38 -17.83 -0.62
C ASN A 59 -0.85 -18.53 -1.19
N LEU A 60 -0.66 -19.43 -2.19
CA LEU A 60 -1.74 -20.25 -2.74
C LEU A 60 -2.39 -21.14 -1.66
N ARG A 61 -1.59 -21.73 -0.77
CA ARG A 61 -2.11 -22.54 0.37
C ARG A 61 -2.85 -21.69 1.39
N GLN A 62 -2.47 -20.43 1.56
CA GLN A 62 -3.10 -19.46 2.47
C GLN A 62 -4.27 -18.71 1.80
N GLN A 63 -4.52 -18.97 0.51
CA GLN A 63 -5.51 -18.25 -0.30
C GLN A 63 -5.27 -16.72 -0.30
N GLN A 64 -4.00 -16.32 -0.28
CA GLN A 64 -3.54 -14.93 -0.30
C GLN A 64 -2.61 -14.71 -1.49
N VAL A 65 -2.53 -13.46 -1.94
CA VAL A 65 -1.57 -13.02 -2.97
C VAL A 65 -0.23 -12.65 -2.32
N GLY A 66 -0.27 -12.15 -1.09
CA GLY A 66 0.88 -11.63 -0.36
C GLY A 66 1.27 -10.23 -0.84
N ALA A 67 0.32 -9.47 -1.34
CA ALA A 67 0.58 -8.13 -1.87
C ALA A 67 -0.59 -7.17 -1.58
N VAL A 68 -0.25 -5.89 -1.40
CA VAL A 68 -1.18 -4.77 -1.31
C VAL A 68 -0.93 -3.83 -2.47
N LEU A 69 -1.99 -3.38 -3.14
CA LEU A 69 -1.94 -2.46 -4.28
C LEU A 69 -2.14 -1.03 -3.80
N ALA A 70 -1.22 -0.12 -4.14
CA ALA A 70 -1.39 1.31 -3.98
C ALA A 70 -1.76 1.96 -5.33
N LEU A 71 -2.86 2.71 -5.37
CA LEU A 71 -3.28 3.53 -6.50
C LEU A 71 -2.81 4.96 -6.26
N VAL A 72 -1.88 5.45 -7.09
CA VAL A 72 -1.18 6.72 -6.89
C VAL A 72 -1.48 7.65 -8.05
N PRO A 73 -1.93 8.91 -7.82
CA PRO A 73 -2.35 9.81 -8.90
C PRO A 73 -1.19 10.30 -9.77
N ASN A 74 0.04 10.28 -9.26
CA ASN A 74 1.22 10.71 -10.01
C ASN A 74 2.51 10.25 -9.32
N LEU A 75 3.17 9.25 -9.85
CA LEU A 75 4.44 8.75 -9.30
C LEU A 75 5.61 9.74 -9.44
N ALA A 76 5.51 10.72 -10.32
CA ALA A 76 6.54 11.76 -10.43
C ALA A 76 6.46 12.83 -9.33
N ASN A 77 5.36 12.87 -8.55
CA ASN A 77 5.24 13.79 -7.43
C ASN A 77 5.99 13.21 -6.20
N PRO A 78 7.05 13.88 -5.71
CA PRO A 78 7.87 13.40 -4.60
C PRO A 78 7.09 13.25 -3.28
N PHE A 79 5.95 13.93 -3.13
CA PHE A 79 5.06 13.76 -1.97
C PHE A 79 4.67 12.30 -1.74
N PHE A 80 4.39 11.55 -2.81
CA PHE A 80 4.02 10.15 -2.67
C PHE A 80 5.20 9.23 -2.37
N SER A 81 6.44 9.63 -2.64
CA SER A 81 7.62 8.81 -2.38
C SER A 81 7.80 8.47 -0.91
N GLU A 82 7.64 9.45 -0.02
CA GLU A 82 7.74 9.26 1.44
C GLU A 82 6.60 8.38 1.96
N ILE A 83 5.38 8.58 1.46
CA ILE A 83 4.22 7.78 1.83
C ILE A 83 4.42 6.32 1.40
N LEU A 84 4.85 6.10 0.15
CA LEU A 84 5.10 4.76 -0.37
C LEU A 84 6.26 4.07 0.38
N ALA A 85 7.28 4.81 0.81
CA ALA A 85 8.35 4.27 1.65
C ALA A 85 7.79 3.76 2.99
N GLY A 86 6.99 4.56 3.68
CA GLY A 86 6.36 4.15 4.95
C GLY A 86 5.42 2.96 4.80
N ILE A 87 4.61 2.94 3.73
CA ILE A 87 3.74 1.79 3.39
C ILE A 87 4.61 0.54 3.13
N SER A 88 5.66 0.67 2.32
CA SER A 88 6.54 -0.44 1.96
C SER A 88 7.23 -1.04 3.19
N ASP A 89 7.71 -0.20 4.12
CA ASP A 89 8.37 -0.66 5.33
C ASP A 89 7.41 -1.43 6.26
N THR A 90 6.20 -0.91 6.41
CA THR A 90 5.14 -1.57 7.20
C THR A 90 4.74 -2.92 6.59
N LEU A 91 4.49 -2.96 5.28
CA LEU A 91 4.12 -4.19 4.59
C LEU A 91 5.23 -5.25 4.62
N ARG A 92 6.49 -4.82 4.50
CA ARG A 92 7.66 -5.71 4.57
C ARG A 92 7.78 -6.39 5.93
N ALA A 93 7.50 -5.68 7.02
CA ALA A 93 7.48 -6.25 8.36
C ALA A 93 6.45 -7.38 8.50
N GLU A 94 5.34 -7.29 7.77
CA GLU A 94 4.28 -8.31 7.71
C GLU A 94 4.50 -9.37 6.61
N GLY A 95 5.62 -9.30 5.89
CA GLY A 95 5.94 -10.22 4.80
C GLY A 95 5.08 -10.03 3.55
N LEU A 96 4.49 -8.84 3.38
CA LEU A 96 3.69 -8.45 2.22
C LEU A 96 4.52 -7.61 1.24
N SER A 97 4.16 -7.67 -0.03
CA SER A 97 4.74 -6.86 -1.10
C SER A 97 3.85 -5.64 -1.40
N LEU A 98 4.47 -4.51 -1.73
CA LEU A 98 3.76 -3.34 -2.26
C LEU A 98 3.76 -3.40 -3.79
N LEU A 99 2.57 -3.37 -4.39
CA LEU A 99 2.35 -3.12 -5.80
C LEU A 99 1.92 -1.65 -5.96
N VAL A 100 2.44 -0.95 -6.96
CA VAL A 100 2.10 0.45 -7.20
C VAL A 100 1.58 0.61 -8.62
N LEU A 101 0.44 1.27 -8.76
CA LEU A 101 -0.16 1.64 -10.03
C LEU A 101 -0.28 3.16 -10.13
N ASP A 102 0.34 3.76 -11.15
CA ASP A 102 0.19 5.17 -11.51
C ASP A 102 -1.15 5.35 -12.23
N THR A 103 -2.09 6.04 -11.60
CA THR A 103 -3.44 6.23 -12.14
C THR A 103 -3.49 7.33 -13.22
N LEU A 104 -2.51 8.26 -13.22
CA LEU A 104 -2.38 9.29 -14.26
C LEU A 104 -1.97 8.71 -15.62
N ARG A 105 -1.19 7.62 -15.62
CA ARG A 105 -0.61 7.00 -16.81
C ARG A 105 -1.34 5.74 -17.27
N THR A 106 -2.61 5.65 -16.93
CA THR A 106 -3.45 4.54 -17.41
C THR A 106 -3.84 4.76 -18.87
N ASP A 107 -4.04 3.66 -19.59
CA ASP A 107 -4.39 3.68 -21.01
C ASP A 107 -5.76 4.38 -21.21
N PRO A 108 -5.80 5.53 -21.93
CA PRO A 108 -7.03 6.28 -22.16
C PRO A 108 -8.07 5.53 -22.99
N ASP A 109 -7.63 4.55 -23.81
CA ASP A 109 -8.51 3.78 -24.70
C ASP A 109 -9.16 2.59 -23.95
N THR A 110 -8.70 2.30 -22.75
CA THR A 110 -9.28 1.24 -21.91
C THR A 110 -10.24 1.83 -20.89
N PRO A 111 -11.49 1.35 -20.76
CA PRO A 111 -12.44 1.83 -19.75
C PRO A 111 -11.80 1.86 -18.36
N ASN A 112 -11.85 3.04 -17.71
CA ASN A 112 -11.21 3.30 -16.42
C ASN A 112 -9.69 3.04 -16.42
N GLY A 113 -9.01 3.28 -17.57
CA GLY A 113 -7.58 3.14 -17.72
C GLY A 113 -7.04 1.74 -17.42
N GLY A 114 -7.88 0.71 -17.48
CA GLY A 114 -7.49 -0.66 -17.10
C GLY A 114 -7.33 -0.90 -15.59
N ILE A 115 -7.53 0.11 -14.73
CA ILE A 115 -7.39 0.00 -13.26
C ILE A 115 -8.22 -1.15 -12.70
N ARG A 116 -9.45 -1.32 -13.19
CA ARG A 116 -10.36 -2.37 -12.74
C ARG A 116 -9.77 -3.78 -12.81
N SER A 117 -8.91 -4.03 -13.79
CA SER A 117 -8.25 -5.35 -13.93
C SER A 117 -7.29 -5.66 -12.79
N TYR A 118 -6.79 -4.64 -12.09
CA TYR A 118 -5.91 -4.78 -10.93
C TYR A 118 -6.69 -4.90 -9.62
N LEU A 119 -7.96 -4.44 -9.57
CA LEU A 119 -8.83 -4.50 -8.40
C LEU A 119 -9.46 -5.88 -8.25
N SER A 120 -8.63 -6.89 -8.07
CA SER A 120 -9.07 -8.28 -7.92
C SER A 120 -8.33 -8.97 -6.78
N ARG A 121 -9.06 -9.76 -5.98
CA ARG A 121 -8.48 -10.62 -4.93
C ARG A 121 -7.48 -11.66 -5.44
N SER A 122 -7.40 -11.86 -6.75
CA SER A 122 -6.35 -12.67 -7.38
C SER A 122 -5.05 -11.90 -7.63
N ARG A 123 -5.05 -10.57 -7.49
CA ARG A 123 -3.88 -9.71 -7.73
C ARG A 123 -3.36 -9.00 -6.48
N ALA A 124 -4.24 -8.72 -5.52
CA ALA A 124 -3.87 -8.09 -4.26
C ALA A 124 -4.82 -8.52 -3.13
N ASP A 125 -4.32 -8.56 -1.91
CA ASP A 125 -5.09 -8.86 -0.71
C ASP A 125 -5.79 -7.62 -0.14
N GLY A 126 -5.29 -6.42 -0.50
CA GLY A 126 -5.85 -5.13 -0.12
C GLY A 126 -5.48 -4.03 -1.11
N VAL A 127 -6.18 -2.90 -1.01
CA VAL A 127 -5.94 -1.71 -1.85
C VAL A 127 -5.79 -0.48 -0.96
N ILE A 128 -4.77 0.33 -1.24
CA ILE A 128 -4.59 1.67 -0.68
C ILE A 128 -4.88 2.67 -1.80
N VAL A 129 -5.88 3.49 -1.63
CA VAL A 129 -6.30 4.49 -2.63
C VAL A 129 -5.75 5.85 -2.20
N LEU A 130 -4.83 6.41 -3.00
CA LEU A 130 -4.20 7.71 -2.78
C LEU A 130 -4.71 8.75 -3.78
N ASP A 131 -5.59 8.37 -4.69
CA ASP A 131 -6.17 9.21 -5.75
C ASP A 131 -7.67 9.43 -5.50
N GLY A 132 -8.02 10.62 -5.07
CA GLY A 132 -9.41 11.03 -4.78
C GLY A 132 -10.25 11.32 -6.03
N THR A 133 -9.66 11.29 -7.24
CA THR A 133 -10.35 11.62 -8.49
C THR A 133 -10.96 10.40 -9.19
N LEU A 134 -10.67 9.19 -8.69
CA LEU A 134 -11.16 7.96 -9.31
C LEU A 134 -12.68 7.81 -9.16
N ASP A 135 -13.30 7.19 -10.15
CA ASP A 135 -14.72 6.86 -10.13
C ASP A 135 -15.00 5.80 -9.05
N PRO A 136 -15.89 6.06 -8.07
CA PRO A 136 -16.27 5.08 -7.05
C PRO A 136 -16.83 3.77 -7.63
N ALA A 137 -17.43 3.80 -8.85
CA ALA A 137 -17.91 2.62 -9.55
C ALA A 137 -16.81 1.59 -9.87
N LEU A 138 -15.54 2.01 -9.91
CA LEU A 138 -14.39 1.11 -10.04
C LEU A 138 -14.35 0.05 -8.92
N PHE A 139 -14.77 0.42 -7.73
CA PHE A 139 -14.67 -0.40 -6.51
C PHE A 139 -15.96 -1.17 -6.22
N ALA A 140 -17.03 -0.90 -6.95
CA ALA A 140 -18.38 -1.46 -6.71
C ALA A 140 -18.56 -2.87 -7.32
N HIS A 141 -17.59 -3.78 -7.09
CA HIS A 141 -17.72 -5.17 -7.56
C HIS A 141 -17.22 -6.18 -6.50
N GLY A 142 -17.86 -7.35 -6.45
CA GLY A 142 -17.65 -8.34 -5.40
C GLY A 142 -16.24 -8.96 -5.33
N SER A 143 -15.43 -8.82 -6.38
CA SER A 143 -14.03 -9.29 -6.39
C SER A 143 -13.03 -8.23 -5.94
N CYS A 144 -13.47 -6.98 -5.68
CA CYS A 144 -12.59 -5.92 -5.17
C CYS A 144 -12.05 -6.32 -3.79
N PRO A 145 -10.72 -6.21 -3.56
CA PRO A 145 -10.14 -6.42 -2.25
C PRO A 145 -10.64 -5.38 -1.24
N PRO A 146 -10.51 -5.62 0.09
CA PRO A 146 -10.67 -4.58 1.08
C PRO A 146 -9.81 -3.37 0.75
N LEU A 147 -10.34 -2.17 0.98
CA LEU A 147 -9.62 -0.95 0.65
C LEU A 147 -9.56 0.02 1.83
N VAL A 148 -8.54 0.87 1.82
CA VAL A 148 -8.39 2.06 2.66
C VAL A 148 -8.07 3.25 1.77
N GLN A 149 -8.66 4.41 2.05
CA GLN A 149 -8.36 5.66 1.38
C GLN A 149 -7.32 6.43 2.21
N ALA A 150 -6.28 6.94 1.59
CA ALA A 150 -5.20 7.63 2.28
C ALA A 150 -4.86 8.95 1.57
N CYS A 151 -4.61 10.00 2.34
CA CYS A 151 -4.35 11.37 1.91
C CYS A 151 -5.56 12.05 1.27
N GLU A 152 -6.10 11.50 0.20
CA GLU A 152 -7.31 11.93 -0.49
C GLU A 152 -8.44 10.90 -0.31
N TRP A 153 -9.66 11.31 -0.59
CA TRP A 153 -10.80 10.41 -0.57
C TRP A 153 -11.69 10.61 -1.79
N ILE A 154 -12.36 9.55 -2.18
CA ILE A 154 -13.35 9.55 -3.24
C ILE A 154 -14.71 9.80 -2.61
N GLU A 155 -15.41 10.82 -3.08
CA GLU A 155 -16.75 11.12 -2.57
C GLU A 155 -17.71 9.97 -2.88
N GLY A 156 -18.53 9.60 -1.89
CA GLY A 156 -19.44 8.45 -2.00
C GLY A 156 -18.79 7.07 -1.83
N LEU A 157 -17.47 6.93 -1.78
CA LEU A 157 -16.81 5.65 -1.54
C LEU A 157 -16.73 5.38 -0.03
N ALA A 158 -17.40 4.30 0.40
CA ALA A 158 -17.35 3.85 1.80
C ALA A 158 -16.00 3.16 2.11
N GLY A 159 -15.58 3.24 3.37
CA GLY A 159 -14.40 2.54 3.88
C GLY A 159 -13.56 3.37 4.84
N PRO A 160 -12.54 2.75 5.45
CA PRO A 160 -11.58 3.45 6.32
C PRO A 160 -10.83 4.56 5.56
N ARG A 161 -10.51 5.63 6.28
CA ARG A 161 -9.74 6.76 5.75
C ARG A 161 -8.60 7.11 6.69
N VAL A 162 -7.43 7.42 6.13
CA VAL A 162 -6.26 7.96 6.84
C VAL A 162 -5.94 9.31 6.22
N LEU A 163 -6.35 10.38 6.87
CA LEU A 163 -6.32 11.73 6.33
C LEU A 163 -5.55 12.66 7.26
N ALA A 164 -4.87 13.67 6.69
CA ALA A 164 -4.47 14.84 7.42
C ALA A 164 -5.67 15.78 7.60
N ASP A 165 -5.74 16.49 8.73
CA ASP A 165 -6.74 17.52 8.95
C ASP A 165 -6.35 18.80 8.18
N ASN A 166 -6.69 18.82 6.89
CA ASN A 166 -6.35 19.88 5.96
C ASN A 166 -7.08 21.19 6.28
N GLU A 167 -8.31 21.12 6.79
CA GLU A 167 -9.09 22.28 7.19
C GLU A 167 -8.45 22.99 8.37
N THR A 168 -8.18 22.26 9.45
CA THR A 168 -7.49 22.83 10.62
C THR A 168 -6.09 23.31 10.25
N GLY A 169 -5.34 22.58 9.43
CA GLY A 169 -4.00 22.99 9.00
C GLY A 169 -4.02 24.33 8.24
N ALA A 170 -4.95 24.48 7.31
CA ALA A 170 -5.11 25.73 6.55
C ALA A 170 -5.57 26.89 7.46
N ARG A 171 -6.53 26.65 8.35
CA ARG A 171 -7.00 27.63 9.34
C ARG A 171 -5.85 28.13 10.21
N LEU A 172 -5.04 27.24 10.77
CA LEU A 172 -3.90 27.59 11.60
C LEU A 172 -2.85 28.42 10.84
N ALA A 173 -2.62 28.14 9.56
CA ALA A 173 -1.69 28.90 8.74
C ALA A 173 -2.18 30.35 8.55
N ILE A 174 -3.48 30.55 8.29
CA ILE A 174 -4.05 31.89 8.16
C ILE A 174 -4.08 32.61 9.51
N GLU A 175 -4.48 31.97 10.59
CA GLU A 175 -4.45 32.54 11.94
C GLU A 175 -3.04 33.00 12.30
N HIS A 176 -2.00 32.26 11.93
CA HIS A 176 -0.61 32.65 12.14
C HIS A 176 -0.26 33.94 11.38
N LEU A 177 -0.62 34.05 10.09
CA LEU A 177 -0.39 35.25 9.30
C LEU A 177 -1.14 36.48 9.87
N LEU A 178 -2.40 36.29 10.28
CA LEU A 178 -3.19 37.32 10.92
C LEU A 178 -2.57 37.79 12.25
N GLY A 179 -2.05 36.87 13.05
CA GLY A 179 -1.33 37.15 14.30
C GLY A 179 -0.04 37.95 14.09
N LEU A 180 0.61 37.80 12.93
CA LEU A 180 1.77 38.61 12.50
C LEU A 180 1.37 39.99 11.95
N GLY A 181 0.06 40.30 11.88
CA GLY A 181 -0.46 41.59 11.41
C GLY A 181 -0.77 41.65 9.92
N HIS A 182 -0.60 40.59 9.16
CA HIS A 182 -1.00 40.57 7.75
C HIS A 182 -2.52 40.67 7.61
N ARG A 183 -2.99 41.42 6.59
CA ARG A 183 -4.41 41.59 6.29
C ARG A 183 -4.73 41.34 4.83
N ASP A 184 -3.77 41.53 3.95
CA ASP A 184 -3.85 41.24 2.51
C ASP A 184 -3.19 39.87 2.30
N ILE A 185 -4.01 38.81 2.22
CA ILE A 185 -3.58 37.43 2.12
C ILE A 185 -4.07 36.85 0.79
N VAL A 186 -3.17 36.23 0.04
CA VAL A 186 -3.50 35.52 -1.20
C VAL A 186 -3.38 34.03 -0.97
N HIS A 187 -4.45 33.29 -1.23
CA HIS A 187 -4.49 31.85 -1.19
C HIS A 187 -4.44 31.28 -2.61
N LEU A 188 -3.35 30.58 -2.96
CA LEU A 188 -3.23 29.82 -4.22
C LEU A 188 -3.82 28.44 -4.02
N THR A 189 -4.98 28.21 -4.60
CA THR A 189 -5.71 26.94 -4.49
C THR A 189 -5.20 25.91 -5.51
N GLY A 190 -5.42 24.63 -5.23
CA GLY A 190 -5.33 23.56 -6.21
C GLY A 190 -6.61 23.44 -7.06
N PRO A 191 -6.78 22.33 -7.82
CA PRO A 191 -7.97 22.09 -8.62
C PRO A 191 -9.25 22.14 -7.78
N THR A 192 -10.28 22.83 -8.27
CA THR A 192 -11.53 23.07 -7.52
C THR A 192 -12.34 21.82 -7.21
N GLN A 193 -12.12 20.73 -7.95
CA GLN A 193 -12.79 19.45 -7.72
C GLN A 193 -12.00 18.52 -6.75
N ASN A 194 -10.79 18.92 -6.36
CA ASN A 194 -9.97 18.10 -5.46
C ASN A 194 -10.43 18.29 -4.01
N THR A 195 -10.67 17.20 -3.31
CA THR A 195 -11.17 17.18 -1.93
C THR A 195 -10.25 17.91 -0.95
N LEU A 196 -8.93 17.86 -1.15
CA LEU A 196 -7.96 18.59 -0.31
C LEU A 196 -8.02 20.09 -0.56
N SER A 197 -8.21 20.53 -1.83
CA SER A 197 -8.36 21.94 -2.17
C SER A 197 -9.61 22.53 -1.52
N ILE A 198 -10.72 21.80 -1.57
CA ILE A 198 -11.98 22.18 -0.94
C ILE A 198 -11.81 22.30 0.58
N SER A 199 -11.22 21.29 1.21
CA SER A 199 -11.02 21.27 2.66
C SER A 199 -10.09 22.40 3.13
N ARG A 200 -8.99 22.67 2.41
CA ARG A 200 -8.07 23.77 2.74
C ARG A 200 -8.72 25.13 2.55
N ALA A 201 -9.51 25.32 1.47
CA ALA A 201 -10.25 26.54 1.24
C ALA A 201 -11.23 26.83 2.38
N ALA A 202 -11.97 25.82 2.85
CA ALA A 202 -12.88 25.96 3.99
C ALA A 202 -12.14 26.43 5.26
N GLY A 203 -10.94 25.90 5.52
CA GLY A 203 -10.12 26.37 6.65
C GLY A 203 -9.65 27.83 6.52
N VAL A 204 -9.26 28.24 5.29
CA VAL A 204 -8.88 29.63 4.99
C VAL A 204 -10.06 30.55 5.21
N ASP A 205 -11.21 30.24 4.60
CA ASP A 205 -12.44 31.05 4.68
C ASP A 205 -12.92 31.21 6.15
N ALA A 206 -12.86 30.12 6.93
CA ALA A 206 -13.22 30.17 8.35
C ALA A 206 -12.30 31.09 9.16
N ALA A 207 -11.00 31.10 8.91
CA ALA A 207 -10.07 31.99 9.61
C ALA A 207 -10.25 33.47 9.22
N LEU A 208 -10.44 33.75 7.93
CA LEU A 208 -10.68 35.09 7.42
C LEU A 208 -12.01 35.67 7.96
N ALA A 209 -13.07 34.85 7.90
CA ALA A 209 -14.39 35.26 8.44
C ALA A 209 -14.34 35.56 9.95
N ALA A 210 -13.61 34.72 10.74
CA ALA A 210 -13.42 34.96 12.17
C ALA A 210 -12.66 36.27 12.47
N ALA A 211 -11.82 36.72 11.54
CA ALA A 211 -11.10 38.00 11.62
C ALA A 211 -11.86 39.20 11.02
N GLY A 212 -13.07 38.99 10.48
CA GLY A 212 -13.86 40.02 9.82
C GLY A 212 -13.29 40.50 8.48
N LEU A 213 -12.51 39.61 7.83
CA LEU A 213 -11.92 39.85 6.51
C LEU A 213 -12.71 39.13 5.42
N PRO A 214 -12.72 39.66 4.16
CA PRO A 214 -13.40 39.03 3.04
C PRO A 214 -12.71 37.75 2.58
#